data_c2477271aa7a4a13b4c62b121eb953c8
#
_entry.id   c2477271aa7a4a13b4c62b121eb953c8
#
_cell.length_a   1.000
_cell.length_b   1.000
_cell.length_c   1.000
_cell.angle_alpha   90.00
_cell.angle_beta   90.00
_cell.angle_gamma   90.00
#
_symmetry.space_group_name_H-M   'P 1'
#
loop_
_entity.id
_entity.type
_entity.pdbx_description
1 polymer ?
#
loop_
_entity_poly.entity_id
_entity_poly.type
_entity_poly.pdbx_seq_one_letter_code
_entity_poly.pdbx_strand_id
1 'polypeptide(L)'
;MTSWTAAQLLARGLVDGVIHVGAASPGQGELFTYQVSYNLADIQLKRKSAYYSTTMADALAQIRGDGRSYAVIGVPCFIRAARLVGEEDPVLGKQLKYHLGLVCGHLKSQWFAESMAWQAGVKPDALESVDFRVKAKHRSSNDYDFGAKGTDDSYLSTKPTQALVGGNWGHGMFQLNACNYCDDIFAETADVVFGDAWLPEYKSDSRGTNVVISRNENLNTIFAEGQAQGILRLDELPADRVAASQAGNFRHRRIGLAVRLADDIREGKSVPLKRIAPGIEGVSARRLDLIRLRRKMSEKSLQSFESAKMENNINVFLKTMLPLVRKYRNVEFGGAHKRILTDYKSRLKWALASLRR
;
A
#
# COMPACT_ATOMS: atom_id res chain seq x y z
N MET A 1 -1.46 7.76 13.14
CA MET A 1 -2.92 7.98 13.32
C MET A 1 -3.69 6.66 13.40
N THR A 2 -3.67 5.76 12.41
CA THR A 2 -4.50 4.52 12.41
C THR A 2 -4.41 3.71 13.70
N SER A 3 -3.17 3.34 14.11
CA SER A 3 -2.96 2.57 15.36
C SER A 3 -3.36 3.35 16.62
N TRP A 4 -3.20 4.68 16.62
CA TRP A 4 -3.66 5.52 17.72
C TRP A 4 -5.19 5.50 17.82
N THR A 5 -5.91 5.66 16.69
CA THR A 5 -7.38 5.60 16.66
C THR A 5 -7.89 4.25 17.13
N ALA A 6 -7.29 3.15 16.62
CA ALA A 6 -7.64 1.80 17.07
C ALA A 6 -7.40 1.61 18.58
N ALA A 7 -6.29 2.13 19.10
CA ALA A 7 -5.97 2.10 20.52
C ALA A 7 -6.98 2.91 21.36
N GLN A 8 -7.44 4.08 20.87
CA GLN A 8 -8.47 4.87 21.54
C GLN A 8 -9.81 4.15 21.59
N LEU A 9 -10.23 3.50 20.49
CA LEU A 9 -11.47 2.73 20.46
C LEU A 9 -11.45 1.60 21.52
N LEU A 10 -10.33 0.89 21.62
CA LEU A 10 -10.15 -0.21 22.57
C LEU A 10 -10.06 0.32 24.02
N ALA A 11 -9.25 1.36 24.28
CA ALA A 11 -9.06 1.92 25.61
C ALA A 11 -10.32 2.53 26.21
N ARG A 12 -11.25 3.01 25.35
CA ARG A 12 -12.54 3.59 25.77
C ARG A 12 -13.66 2.54 25.85
N GLY A 13 -13.38 1.27 25.60
CA GLY A 13 -14.40 0.20 25.59
C GLY A 13 -15.44 0.34 24.47
N LEU A 14 -15.12 1.09 23.40
CA LEU A 14 -16.01 1.23 22.24
C LEU A 14 -15.96 0.01 21.33
N VAL A 15 -14.90 -0.78 21.43
CA VAL A 15 -14.73 -2.11 20.87
C VAL A 15 -13.95 -3.00 21.83
N ASP A 16 -14.14 -4.33 21.69
CA ASP A 16 -13.42 -5.33 22.48
C ASP A 16 -12.17 -5.83 21.78
N GLY A 17 -12.06 -5.59 20.46
CA GLY A 17 -10.92 -6.02 19.68
C GLY A 17 -10.75 -5.25 18.37
N VAL A 18 -9.58 -5.40 17.76
CA VAL A 18 -9.23 -4.77 16.48
C VAL A 18 -8.76 -5.83 15.50
N ILE A 19 -9.42 -5.91 14.35
CA ILE A 19 -9.06 -6.79 13.23
C ILE A 19 -8.14 -6.03 12.30
N HIS A 20 -6.91 -6.47 12.16
CA HIS A 20 -5.91 -5.81 11.32
C HIS A 20 -4.82 -6.78 10.84
N VAL A 21 -4.03 -6.34 9.86
CA VAL A 21 -2.90 -7.13 9.36
C VAL A 21 -1.72 -7.00 10.32
N GLY A 22 -1.14 -8.13 10.67
CA GLY A 22 0.08 -8.25 11.46
C GLY A 22 1.04 -9.29 10.87
N ALA A 23 2.26 -9.35 11.38
CA ALA A 23 3.19 -10.42 11.02
C ALA A 23 2.57 -11.76 11.39
N ALA A 24 2.66 -12.74 10.48
CA ALA A 24 2.21 -14.10 10.73
C ALA A 24 3.13 -14.79 11.75
N SER A 25 2.64 -15.84 12.40
CA SER A 25 3.47 -16.68 13.25
C SER A 25 4.48 -17.45 12.42
N PRO A 26 5.71 -17.67 12.93
CA PRO A 26 6.72 -18.46 12.22
C PRO A 26 6.16 -19.83 11.80
N GLY A 27 6.47 -20.26 10.59
CA GLY A 27 6.07 -21.57 10.07
C GLY A 27 4.68 -21.61 9.41
N GLN A 28 3.92 -20.52 9.34
CA GLN A 28 2.61 -20.48 8.68
C GLN A 28 2.71 -20.34 7.15
N GLY A 29 3.89 -20.21 6.57
CA GLY A 29 4.08 -20.06 5.11
C GLY A 29 3.70 -18.69 4.54
N GLU A 30 3.19 -17.77 5.37
CA GLU A 30 2.85 -16.40 5.03
C GLU A 30 3.63 -15.42 5.92
N LEU A 31 3.94 -14.23 5.38
CA LEU A 31 4.63 -13.18 6.15
C LEU A 31 3.65 -12.32 6.96
N PHE A 32 2.43 -12.18 6.47
CA PHE A 32 1.40 -11.35 7.10
C PHE A 32 0.03 -11.98 6.96
N THR A 33 -0.76 -11.86 8.03
CA THR A 33 -2.17 -12.33 8.06
C THR A 33 -3.06 -11.30 8.73
N TYR A 34 -4.37 -11.37 8.47
CA TYR A 34 -5.34 -10.68 9.31
C TYR A 34 -5.43 -11.38 10.66
N GLN A 35 -5.39 -10.61 11.72
CA GLN A 35 -5.39 -11.08 13.11
C GLN A 35 -6.29 -10.19 13.95
N VAL A 36 -6.71 -10.70 15.11
CA VAL A 36 -7.44 -9.94 16.11
C VAL A 36 -6.49 -9.55 17.25
N SER A 37 -6.46 -8.29 17.61
CA SER A 37 -5.75 -7.77 18.79
C SER A 37 -6.74 -7.31 19.84
N TYR A 38 -6.55 -7.77 21.08
CA TYR A 38 -7.43 -7.48 22.22
C TYR A 38 -6.81 -6.51 23.24
N ASN A 39 -5.58 -6.07 23.00
CA ASN A 39 -4.86 -5.16 23.89
C ASN A 39 -3.99 -4.15 23.11
N LEU A 40 -3.58 -3.09 23.81
CA LEU A 40 -2.80 -1.99 23.21
C LEU A 40 -1.40 -2.41 22.77
N ALA A 41 -0.77 -3.33 23.48
CA ALA A 41 0.59 -3.80 23.16
C ALA A 41 0.62 -4.50 21.81
N ASP A 42 -0.37 -5.36 21.53
CA ASP A 42 -0.50 -6.07 20.24
C ASP A 42 -0.73 -5.09 19.08
N ILE A 43 -1.58 -4.06 19.27
CA ILE A 43 -1.81 -3.03 18.26
C ILE A 43 -0.50 -2.28 17.95
N GLN A 44 0.29 -1.96 18.98
CA GLN A 44 1.56 -1.27 18.80
C GLN A 44 2.62 -2.12 18.11
N LEU A 45 2.70 -3.40 18.46
CA LEU A 45 3.64 -4.34 17.86
C LEU A 45 3.39 -4.53 16.36
N LYS A 46 2.11 -4.55 15.94
CA LYS A 46 1.67 -4.85 14.57
C LYS A 46 1.47 -3.61 13.69
N ARG A 47 1.89 -2.43 14.10
CA ARG A 47 1.62 -1.13 13.43
C ARG A 47 2.40 -0.84 12.15
N LYS A 48 3.15 -1.79 11.62
CA LYS A 48 3.95 -1.61 10.40
C LYS A 48 3.10 -1.68 9.11
N SER A 49 3.58 -1.02 8.05
CA SER A 49 2.95 -1.14 6.72
C SER A 49 3.24 -2.51 6.13
N ALA A 50 2.19 -3.22 5.71
CA ALA A 50 2.28 -4.48 4.98
C ALA A 50 1.79 -4.29 3.54
N TYR A 51 2.69 -4.42 2.57
CA TYR A 51 2.34 -4.43 1.14
C TYR A 51 2.28 -5.87 0.64
N TYR A 52 1.24 -6.56 1.08
CA TYR A 52 1.11 -8.00 0.98
C TYR A 52 -0.37 -8.37 0.82
N SER A 53 -0.68 -9.30 -0.07
CA SER A 53 -2.05 -9.80 -0.19
C SER A 53 -2.31 -10.90 0.82
N THR A 54 -3.41 -10.79 1.54
CA THR A 54 -3.89 -11.77 2.52
C THR A 54 -5.41 -11.81 2.48
N THR A 55 -6.04 -12.66 3.28
CA THR A 55 -7.49 -12.78 3.43
C THR A 55 -7.93 -12.38 4.84
N MET A 56 -9.16 -11.88 4.96
CA MET A 56 -9.79 -11.56 6.25
C MET A 56 -10.69 -12.72 6.75
N ALA A 57 -10.88 -13.76 5.93
CA ALA A 57 -11.86 -14.80 6.17
C ALA A 57 -11.69 -15.49 7.54
N ASP A 58 -10.46 -15.89 7.89
CA ASP A 58 -10.18 -16.61 9.13
C ASP A 58 -10.41 -15.71 10.36
N ALA A 59 -10.02 -14.43 10.28
CA ALA A 59 -10.26 -13.48 11.36
C ALA A 59 -11.77 -13.23 11.57
N LEU A 60 -12.56 -13.13 10.50
CA LEU A 60 -14.02 -12.99 10.60
C LEU A 60 -14.68 -14.26 11.12
N ALA A 61 -14.24 -15.45 10.68
CA ALA A 61 -14.72 -16.72 11.19
C ALA A 61 -14.43 -16.89 12.69
N GLN A 62 -13.26 -16.48 13.14
CA GLN A 62 -12.84 -16.53 14.54
C GLN A 62 -13.75 -15.71 15.47
N ILE A 63 -14.16 -14.51 15.04
CA ILE A 63 -14.96 -13.61 15.90
C ILE A 63 -16.46 -13.84 15.81
N ARG A 64 -16.93 -14.52 14.77
CA ARG A 64 -18.35 -14.67 14.50
C ARG A 64 -19.10 -15.32 15.68
N GLY A 65 -19.98 -14.53 16.30
CA GLY A 65 -20.85 -15.00 17.39
C GLY A 65 -20.19 -15.09 18.77
N ASP A 66 -19.00 -14.55 18.96
CA ASP A 66 -18.31 -14.54 20.27
C ASP A 66 -18.83 -13.48 21.25
N GLY A 67 -19.85 -12.70 20.86
CA GLY A 67 -20.52 -11.70 21.70
C GLY A 67 -19.77 -10.38 21.85
N ARG A 68 -18.61 -10.21 21.19
CA ARG A 68 -17.76 -9.02 21.25
C ARG A 68 -18.00 -8.08 20.08
N SER A 69 -17.48 -6.88 20.21
CA SER A 69 -17.52 -5.83 19.19
C SER A 69 -16.12 -5.50 18.67
N TYR A 70 -16.01 -5.12 17.39
CA TYR A 70 -14.73 -5.00 16.71
C TYR A 70 -14.61 -3.74 15.85
N ALA A 71 -13.39 -3.20 15.79
CA ALA A 71 -12.97 -2.31 14.73
C ALA A 71 -12.19 -3.12 13.68
N VAL A 72 -12.42 -2.85 12.39
CA VAL A 72 -11.68 -3.47 11.29
C VAL A 72 -10.83 -2.43 10.57
N ILE A 73 -9.55 -2.73 10.33
CA ILE A 73 -8.61 -1.90 9.57
C ILE A 73 -8.37 -2.57 8.23
N GLY A 74 -8.55 -1.83 7.12
CA GLY A 74 -8.32 -2.40 5.80
C GLY A 74 -8.19 -1.38 4.69
N VAL A 75 -7.69 -1.84 3.55
CA VAL A 75 -7.71 -1.06 2.29
C VAL A 75 -9.14 -1.02 1.74
N PRO A 76 -9.46 -0.11 0.78
CA PRO A 76 -10.84 0.16 0.35
C PRO A 76 -11.68 -1.09 0.02
N CYS A 77 -11.09 -2.04 -0.74
CA CYS A 77 -11.81 -3.27 -1.13
C CYS A 77 -12.12 -4.19 0.06
N PHE A 78 -11.24 -4.24 1.08
CA PHE A 78 -11.48 -5.03 2.29
C PHE A 78 -12.53 -4.38 3.19
N ILE A 79 -12.50 -3.05 3.34
CA ILE A 79 -13.52 -2.32 4.11
C ILE A 79 -14.89 -2.49 3.46
N ARG A 80 -14.97 -2.34 2.13
CA ARG A 80 -16.22 -2.58 1.41
C ARG A 80 -16.71 -4.03 1.56
N ALA A 81 -15.80 -5.01 1.46
CA ALA A 81 -16.14 -6.41 1.67
C ALA A 81 -16.65 -6.67 3.09
N ALA A 82 -16.00 -6.10 4.12
CA ALA A 82 -16.44 -6.22 5.51
C ALA A 82 -17.86 -5.64 5.72
N ARG A 83 -18.18 -4.50 5.09
CA ARG A 83 -19.53 -3.91 5.10
C ARG A 83 -20.56 -4.86 4.46
N LEU A 84 -20.26 -5.36 3.26
CA LEU A 84 -21.16 -6.30 2.55
C LEU A 84 -21.36 -7.60 3.32
N VAL A 85 -20.30 -8.16 3.91
CA VAL A 85 -20.41 -9.34 4.78
C VAL A 85 -21.29 -9.03 5.98
N GLY A 86 -21.17 -7.85 6.59
CA GLY A 86 -22.03 -7.44 7.70
C GLY A 86 -23.51 -7.22 7.33
N GLU A 87 -23.81 -6.89 6.07
CA GLU A 87 -25.17 -6.80 5.52
C GLU A 87 -25.78 -8.21 5.32
N GLU A 88 -24.99 -9.15 4.81
CA GLU A 88 -25.42 -10.55 4.56
C GLU A 88 -25.42 -11.40 5.83
N ASP A 89 -24.54 -11.15 6.78
CA ASP A 89 -24.45 -11.84 8.07
C ASP A 89 -24.77 -10.90 9.24
N PRO A 90 -26.00 -10.88 9.75
CA PRO A 90 -26.41 -9.98 10.83
C PRO A 90 -25.63 -10.15 12.13
N VAL A 91 -24.99 -11.31 12.35
CA VAL A 91 -24.13 -11.56 13.52
C VAL A 91 -22.87 -10.72 13.38
N LEU A 92 -22.16 -10.85 12.26
CA LEU A 92 -20.98 -10.04 11.96
C LEU A 92 -21.33 -8.55 11.83
N GLY A 93 -22.48 -8.22 11.25
CA GLY A 93 -22.95 -6.84 11.12
C GLY A 93 -23.12 -6.13 12.47
N LYS A 94 -23.57 -6.86 13.51
CA LYS A 94 -23.65 -6.33 14.89
C LYS A 94 -22.29 -6.22 15.56
N GLN A 95 -21.33 -7.07 15.20
CA GLN A 95 -20.00 -7.12 15.80
C GLN A 95 -19.03 -6.10 15.20
N LEU A 96 -19.08 -5.84 13.89
CA LEU A 96 -18.19 -4.90 13.17
C LEU A 96 -18.68 -3.46 13.35
N LYS A 97 -18.25 -2.78 14.44
CA LYS A 97 -18.73 -1.45 14.83
C LYS A 97 -18.05 -0.31 14.09
N TYR A 98 -16.72 -0.42 13.87
CA TYR A 98 -15.94 0.64 13.25
C TYR A 98 -15.10 0.11 12.09
N HIS A 99 -15.09 0.85 10.99
CA HIS A 99 -14.35 0.53 9.78
C HIS A 99 -13.30 1.60 9.51
N LEU A 100 -12.02 1.26 9.77
CA LEU A 100 -10.88 2.15 9.64
C LEU A 100 -10.20 1.89 8.29
N GLY A 101 -10.40 2.79 7.34
CA GLY A 101 -9.87 2.68 5.99
C GLY A 101 -8.41 3.12 5.87
N LEU A 102 -7.70 2.53 4.93
CA LEU A 102 -6.36 2.96 4.51
C LEU A 102 -6.41 3.45 3.06
N VAL A 103 -5.80 4.60 2.78
CA VAL A 103 -5.61 5.07 1.40
C VAL A 103 -4.82 4.02 0.62
N CYS A 104 -5.33 3.64 -0.55
CA CYS A 104 -4.73 2.57 -1.33
C CYS A 104 -4.51 2.95 -2.79
N GLY A 105 -3.27 2.84 -3.27
CA GLY A 105 -2.92 2.94 -4.69
C GLY A 105 -3.21 1.64 -5.45
N HIS A 106 -2.76 0.52 -4.95
CA HIS A 106 -3.04 -0.85 -5.40
C HIS A 106 -2.48 -1.86 -4.39
N LEU A 107 -3.01 -3.08 -4.37
CA LEU A 107 -2.52 -4.17 -3.55
C LEU A 107 -1.42 -4.94 -4.31
N LYS A 108 -0.43 -5.41 -3.59
CA LYS A 108 0.66 -6.24 -4.09
C LYS A 108 0.39 -7.72 -3.81
N SER A 109 0.81 -8.59 -4.73
CA SER A 109 0.88 -10.02 -4.42
C SER A 109 1.98 -10.30 -3.38
N GLN A 110 1.95 -11.48 -2.77
CA GLN A 110 2.96 -11.95 -1.81
C GLN A 110 4.37 -11.95 -2.44
N TRP A 111 4.47 -12.26 -3.72
CA TRP A 111 5.72 -12.27 -4.46
C TRP A 111 6.44 -10.91 -4.54
N PHE A 112 5.74 -9.82 -4.27
CA PHE A 112 6.39 -8.52 -4.13
C PHE A 112 7.40 -8.52 -2.97
N ALA A 113 7.00 -9.02 -1.80
CA ALA A 113 7.87 -9.11 -0.64
C ALA A 113 9.06 -10.05 -0.90
N GLU A 114 8.79 -11.23 -1.46
CA GLU A 114 9.82 -12.22 -1.81
C GLU A 114 10.83 -11.67 -2.84
N SER A 115 10.33 -10.99 -3.89
CA SER A 115 11.19 -10.40 -4.93
C SER A 115 12.10 -9.30 -4.37
N MET A 116 11.56 -8.44 -3.50
CA MET A 116 12.34 -7.38 -2.85
C MET A 116 13.40 -7.98 -1.91
N ALA A 117 13.01 -9.01 -1.13
CA ALA A 117 13.90 -9.72 -0.21
C ALA A 117 15.04 -10.41 -0.96
N TRP A 118 14.73 -11.11 -2.05
CA TRP A 118 15.77 -11.78 -2.85
C TRP A 118 16.78 -10.80 -3.43
N GLN A 119 16.34 -9.66 -3.91
CA GLN A 119 17.24 -8.58 -4.34
C GLN A 119 18.03 -7.96 -3.18
N ALA A 120 17.52 -8.03 -1.96
CA ALA A 120 18.23 -7.60 -0.75
C ALA A 120 19.20 -8.66 -0.20
N GLY A 121 19.24 -9.87 -0.79
CA GLY A 121 20.16 -10.95 -0.43
C GLY A 121 19.51 -12.13 0.30
N VAL A 122 18.22 -12.07 0.60
CA VAL A 122 17.47 -13.15 1.29
C VAL A 122 16.58 -13.88 0.30
N LYS A 123 16.83 -15.15 0.06
CA LYS A 123 16.05 -15.99 -0.86
C LYS A 123 14.64 -16.25 -0.32
N PRO A 124 13.64 -16.51 -1.22
CA PRO A 124 12.26 -16.76 -0.81
C PRO A 124 12.08 -17.92 0.17
N ASP A 125 12.86 -19.00 0.01
CA ASP A 125 12.80 -20.20 0.85
C ASP A 125 13.39 -20.00 2.26
N ALA A 126 14.27 -19.00 2.43
CA ALA A 126 14.86 -18.63 3.70
C ALA A 126 14.23 -17.37 4.32
N LEU A 127 13.20 -16.78 3.70
CA LEU A 127 12.65 -15.50 4.14
C LEU A 127 11.77 -15.66 5.39
N GLU A 128 12.20 -15.06 6.51
CA GLU A 128 11.47 -15.04 7.78
C GLU A 128 10.57 -13.81 7.91
N SER A 129 11.10 -12.61 7.62
CA SER A 129 10.34 -11.37 7.81
C SER A 129 10.84 -10.23 6.91
N VAL A 130 9.98 -9.22 6.73
CA VAL A 130 10.30 -8.00 5.98
C VAL A 130 9.83 -6.76 6.71
N ASP A 131 10.58 -5.67 6.53
CA ASP A 131 10.15 -4.31 6.85
C ASP A 131 10.11 -3.49 5.56
N PHE A 132 8.93 -3.14 5.10
CA PHE A 132 8.74 -2.37 3.86
C PHE A 132 9.19 -0.92 3.97
N ARG A 133 9.37 -0.38 5.19
CA ARG A 133 9.71 1.03 5.43
C ARG A 133 10.69 1.19 6.59
N VAL A 134 11.93 0.80 6.38
CA VAL A 134 13.01 1.09 7.32
C VAL A 134 13.37 2.58 7.17
N LYS A 135 12.90 3.40 8.11
CA LYS A 135 13.06 4.86 8.08
C LYS A 135 14.38 5.31 8.70
N ALA A 136 14.96 6.37 8.14
CA ALA A 136 16.13 7.05 8.70
C ALA A 136 15.78 8.52 9.02
N LYS A 137 16.21 9.00 10.21
CA LYS A 137 15.83 10.32 10.75
C LYS A 137 16.21 11.51 9.85
N HIS A 138 17.23 11.37 9.03
CA HIS A 138 17.77 12.43 8.16
C HIS A 138 17.21 12.38 6.72
N ARG A 139 16.30 11.44 6.41
CA ARG A 139 15.68 11.31 5.10
C ARG A 139 14.23 11.81 5.09
N SER A 140 13.71 12.18 3.93
CA SER A 140 12.30 12.52 3.77
C SER A 140 11.40 11.30 3.98
N SER A 141 10.13 11.53 4.32
CA SER A 141 9.16 10.47 4.65
C SER A 141 8.93 9.43 3.54
N ASN A 142 9.22 9.80 2.27
CA ASN A 142 9.12 8.93 1.10
C ASN A 142 10.46 8.32 0.64
N ASP A 143 11.54 8.55 1.40
CA ASP A 143 12.86 7.98 1.16
C ASP A 143 13.21 7.04 2.33
N TYR A 144 13.02 5.75 2.11
CA TYR A 144 13.21 4.69 3.10
C TYR A 144 13.83 3.45 2.45
N ASP A 145 14.39 2.60 3.28
CA ASP A 145 14.93 1.32 2.86
C ASP A 145 13.86 0.22 2.98
N PHE A 146 14.06 -0.84 2.21
CA PHE A 146 13.41 -2.12 2.40
C PHE A 146 14.35 -3.01 3.18
N GLY A 147 13.82 -3.73 4.17
CA GLY A 147 14.56 -4.69 4.98
C GLY A 147 14.00 -6.09 4.85
N ALA A 148 14.88 -7.09 4.82
CA ALA A 148 14.55 -8.51 4.84
C ALA A 148 15.42 -9.25 5.83
N LYS A 149 14.86 -10.24 6.54
CA LYS A 149 15.56 -11.11 7.45
C LYS A 149 15.33 -12.56 7.05
N GLY A 150 16.39 -13.33 6.94
CA GLY A 150 16.34 -14.77 6.72
C GLY A 150 16.24 -15.54 8.03
N THR A 151 15.87 -16.81 7.96
CA THR A 151 15.74 -17.72 9.12
C THR A 151 17.05 -17.88 9.89
N ASP A 152 18.18 -17.80 9.19
CA ASP A 152 19.52 -17.97 9.78
C ASP A 152 20.22 -16.62 10.06
N ASP A 153 19.55 -15.49 9.75
CA ASP A 153 20.14 -14.17 9.92
C ASP A 153 19.90 -13.61 11.32
N SER A 154 20.93 -13.03 11.92
CA SER A 154 20.82 -12.33 13.21
C SER A 154 20.33 -10.88 13.07
N TYR A 155 20.37 -10.29 11.86
CA TYR A 155 20.01 -8.90 11.60
C TYR A 155 19.25 -8.73 10.29
N LEU A 156 18.62 -7.58 10.16
CA LEU A 156 17.84 -7.18 8.97
C LEU A 156 18.77 -6.69 7.86
N SER A 157 18.83 -7.40 6.74
CA SER A 157 19.51 -6.91 5.53
C SER A 157 18.68 -5.77 4.88
N THR A 158 19.28 -4.60 4.67
CA THR A 158 18.57 -3.43 4.15
C THR A 158 19.13 -2.91 2.83
N LYS A 159 18.23 -2.46 1.95
CA LYS A 159 18.59 -1.74 0.71
C LYS A 159 17.64 -0.59 0.44
N PRO A 160 18.11 0.52 -0.15
CA PRO A 160 17.23 1.60 -0.58
C PRO A 160 16.11 1.07 -1.47
N THR A 161 14.86 1.27 -1.07
CA THR A 161 13.69 0.75 -1.80
C THR A 161 13.70 1.14 -3.28
N GLN A 162 14.14 2.38 -3.59
CA GLN A 162 14.22 2.90 -4.96
C GLN A 162 15.31 2.23 -5.81
N ALA A 163 16.28 1.55 -5.20
CA ALA A 163 17.33 0.80 -5.90
C ALA A 163 16.86 -0.58 -6.37
N LEU A 164 15.78 -1.11 -5.77
CA LEU A 164 15.24 -2.42 -6.07
C LEU A 164 14.26 -2.36 -7.26
N VAL A 165 14.33 -3.35 -8.14
CA VAL A 165 13.36 -3.52 -9.25
C VAL A 165 12.00 -3.88 -8.65
N GLY A 166 11.01 -3.01 -8.82
CA GLY A 166 9.70 -3.10 -8.16
C GLY A 166 9.47 -2.04 -7.09
N GLY A 167 10.52 -1.44 -6.53
CA GLY A 167 10.43 -0.43 -5.48
C GLY A 167 9.75 0.89 -5.90
N ASN A 168 9.76 1.21 -7.18
CA ASN A 168 8.98 2.34 -7.70
C ASN A 168 7.50 1.95 -7.88
N TRP A 169 6.64 2.55 -7.07
CA TRP A 169 5.21 2.30 -7.06
C TRP A 169 4.52 2.59 -8.42
N GLY A 170 5.06 3.55 -9.18
CA GLY A 170 4.60 3.93 -10.51
C GLY A 170 4.70 2.81 -11.55
N HIS A 171 5.58 1.83 -11.36
CA HIS A 171 5.76 0.71 -12.28
C HIS A 171 4.62 -0.32 -12.21
N GLY A 172 3.87 -0.40 -11.12
CA GLY A 172 2.75 -1.33 -10.95
C GLY A 172 3.14 -2.80 -10.86
N MET A 173 4.43 -3.14 -10.70
CA MET A 173 4.87 -4.53 -10.60
C MET A 173 4.18 -5.26 -9.45
N PHE A 174 3.85 -6.54 -9.66
CA PHE A 174 3.16 -7.39 -8.68
C PHE A 174 1.79 -6.87 -8.23
N GLN A 175 1.18 -5.95 -8.98
CA GLN A 175 -0.17 -5.47 -8.71
C GLN A 175 -1.17 -6.60 -8.99
N LEU A 176 -2.14 -6.81 -8.08
CA LEU A 176 -3.23 -7.76 -8.31
C LEU A 176 -4.12 -7.29 -9.47
N ASN A 177 -4.62 -8.24 -10.29
CA ASN A 177 -5.43 -7.90 -11.45
C ASN A 177 -6.70 -7.13 -11.09
N ALA A 178 -7.37 -7.47 -10.00
CA ALA A 178 -8.55 -6.75 -9.49
C ALA A 178 -8.31 -5.25 -9.28
N CYS A 179 -7.07 -4.84 -8.96
CA CYS A 179 -6.70 -3.44 -8.80
C CYS A 179 -6.73 -2.65 -10.11
N ASN A 180 -6.71 -3.31 -11.27
CA ASN A 180 -6.88 -2.65 -12.57
C ASN A 180 -8.28 -2.05 -12.74
N TYR A 181 -9.27 -2.56 -12.01
CA TYR A 181 -10.68 -2.17 -12.09
C TYR A 181 -11.17 -1.42 -10.85
N CYS A 182 -10.26 -1.07 -9.92
CA CYS A 182 -10.63 -0.35 -8.71
C CYS A 182 -10.63 1.17 -8.94
N ASP A 183 -11.68 1.83 -8.44
CA ASP A 183 -11.90 3.28 -8.53
C ASP A 183 -11.95 3.98 -7.15
N ASP A 184 -11.88 3.23 -6.05
CA ASP A 184 -11.86 3.76 -4.70
C ASP A 184 -10.41 3.97 -4.20
N ILE A 185 -10.10 5.19 -3.78
CA ILE A 185 -8.80 5.61 -3.24
C ILE A 185 -8.86 5.76 -1.73
N PHE A 186 -9.96 6.33 -1.25
CA PHE A 186 -10.12 6.82 0.11
C PHE A 186 -11.03 5.95 0.97
N ALA A 187 -11.19 4.65 0.62
CA ALA A 187 -12.07 3.74 1.37
C ALA A 187 -13.40 4.42 1.70
N GLU A 188 -14.18 4.72 0.66
CA GLU A 188 -15.36 5.59 0.75
C GLU A 188 -16.44 5.04 1.69
N THR A 189 -16.44 3.74 1.96
CA THR A 189 -17.36 3.07 2.91
C THR A 189 -16.81 2.99 4.35
N ALA A 190 -15.62 3.54 4.62
CA ALA A 190 -15.04 3.58 5.97
C ALA A 190 -15.61 4.72 6.82
N ASP A 191 -15.63 4.54 8.13
CA ASP A 191 -15.95 5.59 9.12
C ASP A 191 -14.86 6.67 9.17
N VAL A 192 -13.61 6.26 9.01
CA VAL A 192 -12.44 7.14 8.88
C VAL A 192 -11.41 6.50 7.97
N VAL A 193 -10.67 7.31 7.22
CA VAL A 193 -9.56 6.83 6.40
C VAL A 193 -8.27 7.56 6.69
N PHE A 194 -7.17 6.83 6.66
CA PHE A 194 -5.82 7.32 6.89
C PHE A 194 -4.94 7.08 5.67
N GLY A 195 -4.10 8.05 5.34
CA GLY A 195 -3.12 7.92 4.26
C GLY A 195 -1.91 8.80 4.48
N ASP A 196 -0.85 8.57 3.73
CA ASP A 196 0.31 9.46 3.75
C ASP A 196 -0.05 10.80 3.08
N ALA A 197 0.27 11.91 3.74
CA ALA A 197 0.11 13.26 3.19
C ALA A 197 1.27 13.60 2.24
N TRP A 198 1.20 13.11 0.98
CA TRP A 198 2.25 13.35 -0.03
C TRP A 198 2.24 14.80 -0.57
N LEU A 199 2.20 15.78 0.33
CA LEU A 199 2.31 17.20 0.02
C LEU A 199 3.74 17.70 0.34
N PRO A 200 4.25 18.69 -0.42
CA PRO A 200 5.62 19.17 -0.22
C PRO A 200 5.94 19.58 1.21
N GLU A 201 5.02 20.25 1.88
CA GLU A 201 5.15 20.77 3.23
C GLU A 201 5.28 19.68 4.31
N TYR A 202 4.74 18.47 4.06
CA TYR A 202 4.77 17.36 5.02
C TYR A 202 5.85 16.31 4.74
N LYS A 203 6.54 16.38 3.60
CA LYS A 203 7.54 15.34 3.22
C LYS A 203 8.85 15.43 3.99
N SER A 204 9.18 16.58 4.53
CA SER A 204 10.45 16.80 5.25
C SER A 204 10.52 16.06 6.58
N ASP A 205 9.39 15.79 7.25
CA ASP A 205 9.37 14.99 8.47
C ASP A 205 9.55 13.51 8.15
N SER A 206 10.66 12.92 8.55
CA SER A 206 10.97 11.50 8.33
C SER A 206 9.96 10.56 8.99
N ARG A 207 9.28 10.99 10.07
CA ARG A 207 8.22 10.22 10.73
C ARG A 207 7.00 10.09 9.83
N GLY A 208 6.77 11.05 8.93
CA GLY A 208 5.63 11.16 8.04
C GLY A 208 4.40 11.75 8.71
N THR A 209 3.58 12.40 7.90
CA THR A 209 2.29 12.98 8.29
C THR A 209 1.16 12.20 7.61
N ASN A 210 0.07 11.98 8.31
CA ASN A 210 -1.12 11.36 7.74
C ASN A 210 -2.12 12.43 7.28
N VAL A 211 -2.76 12.18 6.13
CA VAL A 211 -4.06 12.74 5.82
C VAL A 211 -5.12 11.87 6.49
N VAL A 212 -6.13 12.51 7.08
CA VAL A 212 -7.25 11.86 7.76
C VAL A 212 -8.55 12.42 7.18
N ILE A 213 -9.48 11.53 6.79
CA ILE A 213 -10.83 11.92 6.38
C ILE A 213 -11.79 11.15 7.29
N SER A 214 -12.46 11.84 8.19
CA SER A 214 -13.44 11.25 9.09
C SER A 214 -14.85 11.49 8.59
N ARG A 215 -15.71 10.48 8.76
CA ARG A 215 -17.13 10.49 8.42
C ARG A 215 -18.01 10.05 9.59
N ASN A 216 -17.39 9.96 10.79
CA ASN A 216 -18.04 9.44 11.98
C ASN A 216 -17.84 10.44 13.15
N GLU A 217 -18.93 10.90 13.74
CA GLU A 217 -18.91 11.95 14.77
C GLU A 217 -18.24 11.51 16.07
N ASN A 218 -18.38 10.24 16.46
CA ASN A 218 -17.68 9.73 17.64
C ASN A 218 -16.15 9.81 17.46
N LEU A 219 -15.67 9.48 16.26
CA LEU A 219 -14.25 9.60 15.92
C LEU A 219 -13.80 11.05 15.85
N ASN A 220 -14.65 11.97 15.35
CA ASN A 220 -14.37 13.41 15.36
C ASN A 220 -14.18 13.93 16.79
N THR A 221 -15.04 13.51 17.71
CA THR A 221 -14.92 13.86 19.14
C THR A 221 -13.60 13.34 19.71
N ILE A 222 -13.24 12.10 19.45
CA ILE A 222 -11.96 11.52 19.90
C ILE A 222 -10.75 12.29 19.34
N PHE A 223 -10.81 12.74 18.09
CA PHE A 223 -9.75 13.56 17.49
C PHE A 223 -9.66 14.95 18.12
N ALA A 224 -10.80 15.61 18.35
CA ALA A 224 -10.86 16.92 18.99
C ALA A 224 -10.30 16.87 20.41
N GLU A 225 -10.66 15.85 21.20
CA GLU A 225 -10.11 15.64 22.55
C GLU A 225 -8.59 15.38 22.51
N GLY A 226 -8.11 14.55 21.56
CA GLY A 226 -6.68 14.30 21.39
C GLY A 226 -5.90 15.56 21.02
N GLN A 227 -6.52 16.47 20.25
CA GLN A 227 -5.95 17.77 19.91
C GLN A 227 -5.95 18.72 21.12
N ALA A 228 -7.06 18.80 21.85
CA ALA A 228 -7.18 19.64 23.05
C ALA A 228 -6.18 19.24 24.14
N GLN A 229 -5.87 17.94 24.25
CA GLN A 229 -4.88 17.38 25.17
C GLN A 229 -3.42 17.51 24.67
N GLY A 230 -3.19 18.08 23.49
CA GLY A 230 -1.85 18.19 22.89
C GLY A 230 -1.23 16.87 22.45
N ILE A 231 -2.00 15.76 22.44
CA ILE A 231 -1.55 14.44 21.97
C ILE A 231 -1.49 14.39 20.46
N LEU A 232 -2.44 15.03 19.79
CA LEU A 232 -2.52 15.16 18.34
C LEU A 232 -2.25 16.60 17.92
N ARG A 233 -1.54 16.74 16.80
CA ARG A 233 -1.47 17.99 16.04
C ARG A 233 -2.20 17.75 14.74
N LEU A 234 -3.30 18.45 14.53
CA LEU A 234 -4.14 18.37 13.34
C LEU A 234 -4.19 19.75 12.67
N ASP A 235 -3.91 19.76 11.36
CA ASP A 235 -4.08 20.93 10.50
C ASP A 235 -5.33 20.67 9.65
N GLU A 236 -6.23 21.65 9.54
CA GLU A 236 -7.35 21.56 8.61
C GLU A 236 -6.85 21.63 7.16
N LEU A 237 -7.37 20.76 6.31
CA LEU A 237 -6.94 20.67 4.93
C LEU A 237 -8.16 20.67 4.01
N PRO A 238 -8.27 21.59 3.04
CA PRO A 238 -9.38 21.58 2.09
C PRO A 238 -9.33 20.35 1.18
N ALA A 239 -10.49 19.95 0.66
CA ALA A 239 -10.68 18.71 -0.08
C ALA A 239 -9.76 18.57 -1.32
N ASP A 240 -9.51 19.67 -2.03
CA ASP A 240 -8.60 19.71 -3.18
C ASP A 240 -7.15 19.42 -2.77
N ARG A 241 -6.70 19.90 -1.60
CA ARG A 241 -5.38 19.59 -1.05
C ARG A 241 -5.28 18.13 -0.60
N VAL A 242 -6.34 17.58 0.00
CA VAL A 242 -6.44 16.15 0.32
C VAL A 242 -6.32 15.32 -0.97
N ALA A 243 -7.07 15.68 -2.02
CA ALA A 243 -6.97 15.02 -3.32
C ALA A 243 -5.57 15.17 -3.95
N ALA A 244 -4.96 16.34 -3.87
CA ALA A 244 -3.60 16.60 -4.36
C ALA A 244 -2.55 15.71 -3.68
N SER A 245 -2.72 15.39 -2.38
CA SER A 245 -1.85 14.46 -1.66
C SER A 245 -1.81 13.07 -2.31
N GLN A 246 -2.84 12.70 -3.05
CA GLN A 246 -3.01 11.41 -3.72
C GLN A 246 -3.09 11.52 -5.26
N ALA A 247 -2.56 12.60 -5.84
CA ALA A 247 -2.67 12.88 -7.28
C ALA A 247 -2.22 11.72 -8.19
N GLY A 248 -1.19 10.95 -7.76
CA GLY A 248 -0.74 9.75 -8.47
C GLY A 248 -1.81 8.66 -8.52
N ASN A 249 -2.51 8.44 -7.40
CA ASN A 249 -3.58 7.47 -7.28
C ASN A 249 -4.81 7.91 -8.09
N PHE A 250 -5.15 9.20 -8.07
CA PHE A 250 -6.23 9.74 -8.93
C PHE A 250 -5.95 9.51 -10.40
N ARG A 251 -4.76 9.85 -10.89
CA ARG A 251 -4.38 9.57 -12.28
C ARG A 251 -4.50 8.09 -12.65
N HIS A 252 -4.16 7.19 -11.72
CA HIS A 252 -4.25 5.75 -11.95
C HIS A 252 -5.70 5.23 -11.92
N ARG A 253 -6.51 5.72 -10.98
CA ARG A 253 -7.86 5.21 -10.71
C ARG A 253 -8.98 5.93 -11.45
N ARG A 254 -8.70 7.02 -12.15
CA ARG A 254 -9.64 7.75 -13.00
C ARG A 254 -9.21 7.60 -14.47
N ILE A 255 -8.28 8.41 -14.94
CA ILE A 255 -7.79 8.35 -16.33
C ILE A 255 -7.24 6.96 -16.68
N GLY A 256 -6.41 6.39 -15.82
CA GLY A 256 -5.84 5.06 -16.06
C GLY A 256 -6.89 3.97 -16.10
N LEU A 257 -7.95 4.05 -15.27
CA LEU A 257 -9.05 3.10 -15.28
C LEU A 257 -9.88 3.23 -16.58
N ALA A 258 -10.25 4.46 -16.98
CA ALA A 258 -10.97 4.69 -18.23
C ALA A 258 -10.27 4.05 -19.44
N VAL A 259 -8.96 4.26 -19.56
CA VAL A 259 -8.14 3.68 -20.63
C VAL A 259 -8.11 2.15 -20.55
N ARG A 260 -7.92 1.56 -19.37
CA ARG A 260 -7.88 0.09 -19.22
C ARG A 260 -9.22 -0.55 -19.57
N LEU A 261 -10.34 0.05 -19.17
CA LEU A 261 -11.67 -0.42 -19.55
C LEU A 261 -11.87 -0.35 -21.06
N ALA A 262 -11.51 0.76 -21.71
CA ALA A 262 -11.61 0.91 -23.15
C ALA A 262 -10.72 -0.09 -23.91
N ASP A 263 -9.48 -0.32 -23.44
CA ASP A 263 -8.59 -1.32 -24.05
C ASP A 263 -9.16 -2.73 -23.91
N ASP A 264 -9.71 -3.11 -22.74
CA ASP A 264 -10.29 -4.44 -22.50
C ASP A 264 -11.57 -4.68 -23.34
N ILE A 265 -12.45 -3.67 -23.45
CA ILE A 265 -13.64 -3.75 -24.33
C ILE A 265 -13.23 -3.93 -25.78
N ARG A 266 -12.23 -3.18 -26.26
CA ARG A 266 -11.72 -3.31 -27.62
C ARG A 266 -11.11 -4.71 -27.88
N GLU A 267 -10.54 -5.34 -26.86
CA GLU A 267 -10.02 -6.70 -26.89
C GLU A 267 -11.12 -7.78 -26.68
N GLY A 268 -12.39 -7.41 -26.62
CA GLY A 268 -13.51 -8.34 -26.44
C GLY A 268 -13.64 -8.92 -25.02
N LYS A 269 -12.97 -8.33 -24.02
CA LYS A 269 -13.04 -8.80 -22.65
C LYS A 269 -14.26 -8.24 -21.92
N SER A 270 -14.87 -9.05 -21.06
CA SER A 270 -15.86 -8.58 -20.11
C SER A 270 -15.22 -7.65 -19.07
N VAL A 271 -15.86 -6.52 -18.81
CA VAL A 271 -15.40 -5.52 -17.82
C VAL A 271 -16.48 -5.26 -16.79
N PRO A 272 -16.12 -5.01 -15.51
CA PRO A 272 -17.11 -4.66 -14.50
C PRO A 272 -17.68 -3.27 -14.74
N LEU A 273 -18.96 -3.09 -14.43
CA LEU A 273 -19.60 -1.78 -14.43
C LEU A 273 -18.91 -0.88 -13.37
N LYS A 274 -18.51 0.32 -13.79
CA LYS A 274 -17.83 1.30 -12.94
C LYS A 274 -18.43 2.70 -13.12
N ARG A 275 -18.26 3.55 -12.10
CA ARG A 275 -18.61 4.98 -12.20
C ARG A 275 -17.71 5.77 -13.16
N ILE A 276 -16.56 5.19 -13.55
CA ILE A 276 -15.65 5.76 -14.55
C ILE A 276 -15.99 5.14 -15.91
N ALA A 277 -16.43 5.97 -16.83
CA ALA A 277 -16.73 5.52 -18.19
C ALA A 277 -15.44 5.09 -18.92
N PRO A 278 -15.49 4.00 -19.73
CA PRO A 278 -14.39 3.65 -20.63
C PRO A 278 -14.12 4.77 -21.63
N GLY A 279 -12.85 5.11 -21.88
CA GLY A 279 -12.50 6.15 -22.86
C GLY A 279 -11.00 6.45 -22.90
N ILE A 280 -10.57 7.00 -24.03
CA ILE A 280 -9.19 7.44 -24.27
C ILE A 280 -9.11 8.92 -24.69
N GLU A 281 -10.27 9.58 -24.83
CA GLU A 281 -10.40 10.95 -25.32
C GLU A 281 -9.66 11.92 -24.40
N GLY A 282 -8.91 12.85 -24.99
CA GLY A 282 -8.10 13.84 -24.24
C GLY A 282 -6.87 13.28 -23.55
N VAL A 283 -6.60 11.96 -23.65
CA VAL A 283 -5.41 11.33 -23.04
C VAL A 283 -4.26 11.38 -24.04
N SER A 284 -3.17 12.06 -23.69
CA SER A 284 -2.00 12.14 -24.56
C SER A 284 -1.39 10.77 -24.88
N ALA A 285 -0.82 10.60 -26.08
CA ALA A 285 -0.17 9.36 -26.50
C ALA A 285 0.85 8.86 -25.46
N ARG A 286 1.68 9.77 -24.93
CA ARG A 286 2.63 9.46 -23.86
C ARG A 286 1.95 8.89 -22.61
N ARG A 287 0.79 9.40 -22.24
CA ARG A 287 0.06 8.92 -21.06
C ARG A 287 -0.57 7.56 -21.32
N LEU A 288 -1.10 7.31 -22.52
CA LEU A 288 -1.58 6.01 -22.95
C LEU A 288 -0.47 4.96 -22.88
N ASP A 289 0.71 5.28 -23.40
CA ASP A 289 1.88 4.38 -23.37
C ASP A 289 2.28 4.03 -21.90
N LEU A 290 2.30 5.02 -20.99
CA LEU A 290 2.62 4.76 -19.59
C LEU A 290 1.58 3.84 -18.92
N ILE A 291 0.29 4.04 -19.20
CA ILE A 291 -0.79 3.22 -18.63
C ILE A 291 -0.67 1.77 -19.11
N ARG A 292 -0.49 1.57 -20.43
CA ARG A 292 -0.36 0.25 -21.05
C ARG A 292 0.93 -0.45 -20.63
N LEU A 293 2.03 0.30 -20.57
CA LEU A 293 3.32 -0.25 -20.13
C LEU A 293 3.27 -0.68 -18.66
N ARG A 294 2.65 0.12 -17.79
CA ARG A 294 2.42 -0.24 -16.38
C ARG A 294 1.65 -1.54 -16.24
N ARG A 295 0.57 -1.73 -17.02
CA ARG A 295 -0.21 -2.98 -17.04
C ARG A 295 0.66 -4.16 -17.47
N LYS A 296 1.41 -4.01 -18.57
CA LYS A 296 2.36 -5.01 -19.04
C LYS A 296 3.43 -5.36 -17.99
N MET A 297 3.94 -4.35 -17.28
CA MET A 297 4.93 -4.58 -16.21
C MET A 297 4.34 -5.34 -15.03
N SER A 298 3.08 -5.08 -14.68
CA SER A 298 2.35 -5.83 -13.64
C SER A 298 2.26 -7.32 -13.99
N GLU A 299 1.82 -7.64 -15.18
CA GLU A 299 1.67 -9.02 -15.68
C GLU A 299 3.04 -9.72 -15.79
N LYS A 300 4.00 -9.07 -16.45
CA LYS A 300 5.33 -9.64 -16.68
C LYS A 300 6.13 -9.82 -15.39
N SER A 301 5.89 -9.01 -14.35
CA SER A 301 6.56 -9.18 -13.06
C SER A 301 6.15 -10.49 -12.38
N LEU A 302 4.87 -10.88 -12.45
CA LEU A 302 4.39 -12.15 -11.92
C LEU A 302 4.99 -13.33 -12.68
N GLN A 303 4.84 -13.34 -14.02
CA GLN A 303 5.33 -14.42 -14.88
C GLN A 303 6.85 -14.63 -14.76
N SER A 304 7.63 -13.54 -14.83
CA SER A 304 9.09 -13.65 -14.77
C SER A 304 9.61 -14.00 -13.37
N PHE A 305 8.89 -13.63 -12.32
CA PHE A 305 9.26 -14.01 -10.96
C PHE A 305 8.93 -15.48 -10.66
N GLU A 306 7.82 -16.00 -11.19
CA GLU A 306 7.51 -17.42 -11.17
C GLU A 306 8.64 -18.23 -11.82
N SER A 307 9.06 -17.87 -13.04
CA SER A 307 10.20 -18.49 -13.71
C SER A 307 11.49 -18.39 -12.89
N ALA A 308 11.75 -17.23 -12.28
CA ALA A 308 12.92 -17.04 -11.42
C ALA A 308 12.90 -17.98 -10.19
N LYS A 309 11.73 -18.22 -9.58
CA LYS A 309 11.56 -19.16 -8.47
C LYS A 309 11.83 -20.61 -8.94
N MET A 310 11.25 -20.99 -10.09
CA MET A 310 11.44 -22.34 -10.66
C MET A 310 12.91 -22.62 -10.98
N GLU A 311 13.63 -21.63 -11.53
CA GLU A 311 15.05 -21.74 -11.86
C GLU A 311 15.99 -21.43 -10.67
N ASN A 312 15.45 -21.07 -9.51
CA ASN A 312 16.20 -20.59 -8.33
C ASN A 312 17.22 -19.48 -8.70
N ASN A 313 16.83 -18.58 -9.60
CA ASN A 313 17.70 -17.55 -10.16
C ASN A 313 17.01 -16.22 -10.37
N ILE A 314 17.25 -15.25 -9.48
CA ILE A 314 16.65 -13.89 -9.56
C ILE A 314 17.00 -13.16 -10.87
N ASN A 315 18.10 -13.50 -11.53
CA ASN A 315 18.49 -12.84 -12.77
C ASN A 315 17.49 -13.08 -13.91
N VAL A 316 16.70 -14.13 -13.87
CA VAL A 316 15.60 -14.38 -14.84
C VAL A 316 14.58 -13.24 -14.75
N PHE A 317 14.14 -12.88 -13.54
CA PHE A 317 13.27 -11.74 -13.28
C PHE A 317 13.91 -10.41 -13.70
N LEU A 318 15.15 -10.16 -13.27
CA LEU A 318 15.85 -8.91 -13.53
C LEU A 318 16.10 -8.68 -15.03
N LYS A 319 16.49 -9.70 -15.79
CA LYS A 319 16.70 -9.63 -17.24
C LYS A 319 15.40 -9.27 -17.98
N THR A 320 14.25 -9.79 -17.53
CA THR A 320 12.95 -9.48 -18.12
C THR A 320 12.46 -8.06 -17.75
N MET A 321 12.65 -7.65 -16.50
CA MET A 321 12.03 -6.42 -16.00
C MET A 321 12.86 -5.15 -16.27
N LEU A 322 14.20 -5.22 -16.25
CA LEU A 322 15.05 -4.05 -16.46
C LEU A 322 14.84 -3.34 -17.80
N PRO A 323 14.67 -4.03 -18.94
CA PRO A 323 14.32 -3.37 -20.21
C PRO A 323 12.99 -2.62 -20.15
N LEU A 324 11.97 -3.19 -19.47
CA LEU A 324 10.66 -2.54 -19.28
C LEU A 324 10.76 -1.30 -18.39
N VAL A 325 11.56 -1.37 -17.30
CA VAL A 325 11.86 -0.20 -16.44
C VAL A 325 12.53 0.90 -17.25
N ARG A 326 13.52 0.58 -18.09
CA ARG A 326 14.19 1.55 -18.96
C ARG A 326 13.19 2.18 -19.95
N LYS A 327 12.33 1.36 -20.57
CA LYS A 327 11.29 1.87 -21.48
C LYS A 327 10.32 2.79 -20.76
N TYR A 328 9.84 2.40 -19.56
CA TYR A 328 8.94 3.22 -18.75
C TYR A 328 9.58 4.59 -18.45
N ARG A 329 10.82 4.61 -17.95
CA ARG A 329 11.55 5.84 -17.65
C ARG A 329 11.77 6.72 -18.89
N ASN A 330 12.03 6.14 -20.05
CA ASN A 330 12.17 6.88 -21.30
C ASN A 330 10.85 7.56 -21.70
N VAL A 331 9.73 6.86 -21.59
CA VAL A 331 8.40 7.44 -21.83
C VAL A 331 8.06 8.49 -20.78
N GLU A 332 8.35 8.24 -19.50
CA GLU A 332 8.01 9.13 -18.38
C GLU A 332 8.78 10.44 -18.41
N PHE A 333 10.06 10.43 -18.73
CA PHE A 333 10.93 11.62 -18.66
C PHE A 333 11.31 12.22 -20.01
N GLY A 334 11.01 11.53 -21.12
CA GLY A 334 11.29 12.01 -22.49
C GLY A 334 12.78 12.17 -22.78
N GLY A 335 13.35 11.28 -23.61
CA GLY A 335 14.68 11.37 -24.18
C GLY A 335 15.90 11.28 -23.24
N ALA A 336 17.06 10.95 -23.80
CA ALA A 336 18.30 10.67 -23.07
C ALA A 336 18.83 11.86 -22.23
N HIS A 337 18.64 13.10 -22.66
CA HIS A 337 19.17 14.30 -21.98
C HIS A 337 18.50 14.58 -20.63
N LYS A 338 17.19 14.46 -20.54
CA LYS A 338 16.46 14.62 -19.26
C LYS A 338 16.76 13.48 -18.29
N ARG A 339 17.06 12.29 -18.81
CA ARG A 339 17.41 11.11 -18.01
C ARG A 339 18.76 11.28 -17.31
N ILE A 340 19.78 11.80 -18.03
CA ILE A 340 21.12 12.05 -17.47
C ILE A 340 21.03 13.07 -16.35
N LEU A 341 20.28 14.16 -16.52
CA LEU A 341 20.07 15.18 -15.50
C LEU A 341 19.36 14.65 -14.24
N THR A 342 18.39 13.74 -14.42
CA THR A 342 17.64 13.16 -13.28
C THR A 342 18.50 12.13 -12.53
N ASP A 343 19.24 11.28 -13.25
CA ASP A 343 20.19 10.34 -12.65
C ASP A 343 21.38 11.05 -11.99
N TYR A 344 21.86 12.13 -12.56
CA TYR A 344 22.91 12.96 -11.96
C TYR A 344 22.44 13.65 -10.68
N LYS A 345 21.23 14.23 -10.69
CA LYS A 345 20.61 14.83 -9.49
C LYS A 345 20.35 13.82 -8.37
N SER A 346 19.93 12.61 -8.70
CA SER A 346 19.73 11.54 -7.71
C SER A 346 21.05 11.02 -7.17
N ARG A 347 22.10 10.88 -8.01
CA ARG A 347 23.46 10.51 -7.59
C ARG A 347 24.12 11.59 -6.74
N LEU A 348 23.94 12.87 -7.09
CA LEU A 348 24.44 14.01 -6.31
C LEU A 348 23.76 14.07 -4.92
N LYS A 349 22.44 13.87 -4.87
CA LYS A 349 21.71 13.77 -3.61
C LYS A 349 22.21 12.61 -2.74
N TRP A 350 22.52 11.50 -3.36
CA TRP A 350 23.06 10.31 -2.67
C TRP A 350 24.50 10.56 -2.16
N ALA A 351 25.36 11.15 -3.00
CA ALA A 351 26.72 11.51 -2.63
C ALA A 351 26.76 12.56 -1.50
N LEU A 352 25.89 13.57 -1.56
CA LEU A 352 25.77 14.57 -0.50
C LEU A 352 25.19 14.02 0.80
N ALA A 353 24.34 13.00 0.74
CA ALA A 353 23.83 12.30 1.93
C ALA A 353 24.89 11.37 2.56
N SER A 354 25.80 10.79 1.74
CA SER A 354 26.89 9.95 2.22
C SER A 354 28.06 10.75 2.81
N LEU A 355 28.27 12.01 2.39
CA LEU A 355 29.27 12.91 2.96
C LEU A 355 28.82 13.58 4.28
N ARG A 356 27.57 13.40 4.68
CA ARG A 356 27.01 13.87 5.95
C ARG A 356 26.93 12.76 7.02
N ARG A 357 27.51 11.64 6.74
CA ARG A 357 27.78 10.54 7.67
C ARG A 357 29.26 10.58 8.05
#